data_99778ae74c4a15fac589620275a700ad
#
_entry.id   99778ae74c4a15fac589620275a700ad
#
_cell.length_a   1.000
_cell.length_b   1.000
_cell.length_c   1.000
_cell.angle_alpha   90.00
_cell.angle_beta   90.00
_cell.angle_gamma   90.00
#
_symmetry.space_group_name_H-M   'P 1'
#
loop_
_entity.id
_entity.type
_entity.pdbx_description
1 polymer ?
#
loop_
_entity_poly.entity_id
_entity_poly.type
_entity_poly.pdbx_seq_one_letter_code
_entity_poly.pdbx_strand_id
1 'polypeptide(L)'
;MPSLNFVIMPDMMKKTVLYLFPLFLLITSACGGQSIATQPEALITSTTNTDDPCSSENLPTTVQGLNDLMREFDVASQLASSMPAQQLPDVISNLQRIRRAAEDSQIPACLGGLKTHQLNHMNLMIRTLIAFVGGASQEELNAGLENARKEHDLYSLEIVRLLGITLAPITATPPAP
;
A
#
# COMPACT_ATOMS: atom_id res chain seq x y z
N MET A 1 -16.09 6.09 -48.66
CA MET A 1 -15.76 7.24 -47.78
C MET A 1 -17.05 7.75 -47.20
N PRO A 2 -17.37 7.48 -45.97
CA PRO A 2 -18.39 8.20 -45.22
C PRO A 2 -17.74 9.06 -44.15
N SER A 3 -18.14 10.32 -44.16
CA SER A 3 -17.71 11.39 -43.24
C SER A 3 -18.22 11.14 -41.83
N LEU A 4 -17.34 11.11 -40.83
CA LEU A 4 -17.71 11.10 -39.43
C LEU A 4 -18.03 12.56 -39.02
N ASN A 5 -19.30 12.80 -38.71
CA ASN A 5 -19.76 14.02 -38.05
C ASN A 5 -19.37 13.98 -36.57
N PHE A 6 -18.50 14.87 -36.19
CA PHE A 6 -18.10 15.16 -34.83
C PHE A 6 -19.19 16.04 -34.18
N VAL A 7 -19.99 15.43 -33.31
CA VAL A 7 -20.97 16.17 -32.50
C VAL A 7 -20.25 16.75 -31.28
N ILE A 8 -20.07 18.06 -31.31
CA ILE A 8 -19.64 18.88 -30.19
C ILE A 8 -20.82 19.00 -29.22
N MET A 9 -20.70 18.43 -28.03
CA MET A 9 -21.63 18.71 -26.92
C MET A 9 -21.16 19.93 -26.13
N PRO A 10 -22.08 20.85 -25.81
CA PRO A 10 -21.73 22.11 -25.16
C PRO A 10 -21.60 21.96 -23.64
N ASP A 11 -20.65 22.70 -23.17
CA ASP A 11 -20.42 23.29 -21.86
C ASP A 11 -21.72 23.49 -21.04
N MET A 12 -21.82 22.81 -19.90
CA MET A 12 -22.89 23.13 -18.95
C MET A 12 -22.42 23.02 -17.49
N MET A 13 -22.41 24.19 -16.90
CA MET A 13 -22.61 24.50 -15.49
C MET A 13 -21.45 24.46 -14.51
N LYS A 14 -20.78 25.62 -14.51
CA LYS A 14 -20.29 26.23 -13.26
C LYS A 14 -21.46 26.42 -12.31
N LYS A 15 -21.48 25.76 -11.17
CA LYS A 15 -22.23 26.20 -9.99
C LYS A 15 -21.30 26.28 -8.79
N THR A 16 -20.88 27.51 -8.55
CA THR A 16 -20.43 28.11 -7.31
C THR A 16 -21.37 27.74 -6.16
N VAL A 17 -20.89 27.06 -5.15
CA VAL A 17 -21.52 27.07 -3.83
C VAL A 17 -20.49 27.52 -2.81
N LEU A 18 -20.64 28.81 -2.53
CA LEU A 18 -20.05 29.56 -1.44
C LEU A 18 -20.96 29.34 -0.21
N TYR A 19 -20.50 28.64 0.82
CA TYR A 19 -21.13 28.62 2.15
C TYR A 19 -20.05 28.67 3.21
N LEU A 20 -19.84 29.86 3.71
CA LEU A 20 -20.12 30.36 5.06
C LEU A 20 -19.48 29.55 6.20
N PHE A 21 -18.43 30.16 6.68
CA PHE A 21 -17.91 30.07 8.05
C PHE A 21 -18.98 30.51 9.07
N PRO A 22 -19.08 29.88 10.21
CA PRO A 22 -18.94 30.59 11.49
C PRO A 22 -17.90 29.91 12.39
N LEU A 23 -16.83 30.58 12.72
CA LEU A 23 -16.56 31.33 13.96
C LEU A 23 -17.12 30.60 15.22
N PHE A 24 -16.26 29.84 15.90
CA PHE A 24 -16.46 29.55 17.31
C PHE A 24 -15.20 29.89 18.11
N LEU A 25 -15.38 30.96 18.85
CA LEU A 25 -14.43 31.59 19.75
C LEU A 25 -14.51 30.97 21.15
N LEU A 26 -13.35 30.84 21.78
CA LEU A 26 -13.09 30.92 23.24
C LEU A 26 -13.73 29.88 24.18
N ILE A 27 -12.91 29.14 24.92
CA ILE A 27 -12.92 29.16 26.38
C ILE A 27 -11.51 28.93 26.91
N THR A 28 -10.97 29.96 27.53
CA THR A 28 -9.83 29.96 28.46
C THR A 28 -10.33 29.58 29.86
N SER A 29 -9.61 28.69 30.55
CA SER A 29 -9.59 28.64 32.04
C SER A 29 -8.34 27.82 32.38
N ALA A 30 -7.30 28.36 32.88
CA ALA A 30 -7.00 29.03 34.12
C ALA A 30 -6.86 28.12 35.35
N CYS A 31 -5.65 28.18 35.92
CA CYS A 31 -5.26 27.96 37.30
C CYS A 31 -5.38 26.53 37.85
N GLY A 32 -4.38 25.96 38.42
CA GLY A 32 -3.45 26.39 39.43
C GLY A 32 -3.36 25.28 40.44
N GLY A 33 -2.18 24.92 40.90
CA GLY A 33 -2.03 23.98 42.01
C GLY A 33 -0.65 23.31 42.00
N GLN A 34 0.39 24.06 42.42
CA GLN A 34 1.63 23.45 42.89
C GLN A 34 1.37 22.70 44.18
N SER A 35 1.42 21.39 44.15
CA SER A 35 1.62 20.60 45.37
C SER A 35 2.99 19.94 45.26
N ILE A 36 3.90 20.42 46.08
CA ILE A 36 5.15 19.75 46.40
C ILE A 36 4.79 18.47 47.15
N ALA A 37 4.88 17.34 46.49
CA ALA A 37 4.79 16.04 47.12
C ALA A 37 6.09 15.29 46.93
N THR A 38 6.70 15.05 48.06
CA THR A 38 7.75 14.10 48.42
C THR A 38 7.87 12.94 47.44
N GLN A 39 9.06 12.83 46.86
CA GLN A 39 9.46 11.78 45.91
C GLN A 39 9.56 10.43 46.64
N PRO A 40 8.74 9.43 46.32
CA PRO A 40 9.04 8.06 46.63
C PRO A 40 9.92 7.52 45.50
N GLU A 41 10.94 6.85 45.88
CA GLU A 41 11.88 6.06 45.09
C GLU A 41 11.14 5.27 44.02
N ALA A 42 11.30 5.69 42.76
CA ALA A 42 10.63 5.07 41.62
C ALA A 42 11.22 3.67 41.39
N LEU A 43 10.49 2.68 41.81
CA LEU A 43 10.57 1.34 41.23
C LEU A 43 10.41 1.53 39.74
N ILE A 44 11.47 1.28 38.98
CA ILE A 44 11.44 1.28 37.50
C ILE A 44 10.56 0.10 37.08
N THR A 45 9.25 0.30 37.15
CA THR A 45 8.31 -0.57 36.47
C THR A 45 8.53 -0.27 34.99
N SER A 46 9.21 -1.16 34.29
CA SER A 46 9.23 -1.18 32.80
C SER A 46 7.78 -1.32 32.37
N THR A 47 7.10 -0.18 32.17
CA THR A 47 5.85 -0.13 31.45
C THR A 47 6.18 -0.60 30.02
N THR A 48 5.95 -1.86 29.76
CA THR A 48 5.81 -2.39 28.41
C THR A 48 4.74 -1.52 27.76
N ASN A 49 5.18 -0.66 26.83
CA ASN A 49 4.29 0.22 26.09
C ASN A 49 3.44 -0.68 25.20
N THR A 50 2.29 -1.13 25.70
CA THR A 50 1.33 -2.02 25.02
C THR A 50 0.79 -1.38 23.74
N ASP A 51 1.03 -0.08 23.54
CA ASP A 51 0.56 0.71 22.41
C ASP A 51 1.58 0.84 21.26
N ASP A 52 2.78 0.24 21.37
CA ASP A 52 3.75 0.29 20.27
C ASP A 52 3.30 -0.63 19.11
N PRO A 53 2.90 -0.06 17.95
CA PRO A 53 2.45 -0.84 16.79
C PRO A 53 3.57 -1.71 16.19
N CYS A 54 4.83 -1.43 16.53
CA CYS A 54 6.01 -2.17 16.08
C CYS A 54 6.45 -3.26 17.07
N SER A 55 5.77 -3.41 18.21
CA SER A 55 6.05 -4.51 19.13
C SER A 55 5.75 -5.86 18.48
N SER A 56 6.47 -6.91 18.88
CA SER A 56 6.26 -8.26 18.35
C SER A 56 4.83 -8.78 18.54
N GLU A 57 4.12 -8.27 19.55
CA GLU A 57 2.73 -8.62 19.83
C GLU A 57 1.75 -7.95 18.86
N ASN A 58 1.97 -6.67 18.53
CA ASN A 58 1.07 -5.88 17.67
C ASN A 58 1.40 -5.99 16.18
N LEU A 59 2.65 -6.33 15.86
CA LEU A 59 3.15 -6.34 14.50
C LEU A 59 2.33 -7.21 13.53
N PRO A 60 1.85 -8.43 13.90
CA PRO A 60 1.01 -9.22 13.01
C PRO A 60 -0.27 -8.50 12.58
N THR A 61 -0.93 -7.79 13.49
CA THR A 61 -2.12 -7.00 13.21
C THR A 61 -1.77 -5.75 12.38
N THR A 62 -0.65 -5.11 12.69
CA THR A 62 -0.20 -3.90 12.01
C THR A 62 0.16 -4.15 10.54
N VAL A 63 0.74 -5.30 10.23
CA VAL A 63 1.07 -5.73 8.85
C VAL A 63 -0.17 -6.03 8.02
N GLN A 64 -1.28 -6.42 8.65
CA GLN A 64 -2.46 -6.93 7.95
C GLN A 64 -3.03 -5.94 6.92
N GLY A 65 -3.12 -4.64 7.25
CA GLY A 65 -3.66 -3.64 6.33
C GLY A 65 -2.87 -3.51 5.01
N LEU A 66 -1.52 -3.56 5.09
CA LEU A 66 -0.68 -3.57 3.89
C LEU A 66 -0.84 -4.87 3.10
N ASN A 67 -0.93 -6.00 3.80
CA ASN A 67 -1.08 -7.31 3.19
C ASN A 67 -2.44 -7.45 2.49
N ASP A 68 -3.51 -6.88 3.01
CA ASP A 68 -4.83 -6.88 2.37
C ASP A 68 -4.82 -6.09 1.05
N LEU A 69 -4.17 -4.91 1.01
CA LEU A 69 -3.99 -4.15 -0.22
C LEU A 69 -3.12 -4.88 -1.25
N MET A 70 -2.06 -5.57 -0.79
CA MET A 70 -1.22 -6.39 -1.69
C MET A 70 -2.04 -7.52 -2.31
N ARG A 71 -2.80 -8.25 -1.50
CA ARG A 71 -3.68 -9.33 -1.97
C ARG A 71 -4.75 -8.84 -2.95
N GLU A 72 -5.38 -7.68 -2.68
CA GLU A 72 -6.35 -7.07 -3.60
C GLU A 72 -5.68 -6.77 -4.96
N PHE A 73 -4.47 -6.22 -4.92
CA PHE A 73 -3.68 -5.92 -6.12
C PHE A 73 -3.31 -7.17 -6.90
N ASP A 74 -2.85 -8.23 -6.23
CA ASP A 74 -2.45 -9.49 -6.86
C ASP A 74 -3.63 -10.18 -7.55
N VAL A 75 -4.81 -10.21 -6.91
CA VAL A 75 -6.05 -10.74 -7.51
C VAL A 75 -6.42 -9.96 -8.78
N ALA A 76 -6.36 -8.63 -8.74
CA ALA A 76 -6.64 -7.80 -9.91
C ALA A 76 -5.58 -7.99 -11.02
N SER A 77 -4.31 -8.15 -10.67
CA SER A 77 -3.22 -8.42 -11.61
C SER A 77 -3.35 -9.79 -12.27
N GLN A 78 -3.75 -10.81 -11.51
CA GLN A 78 -4.00 -12.14 -12.03
C GLN A 78 -5.16 -12.14 -13.04
N LEU A 79 -6.24 -11.38 -12.76
CA LEU A 79 -7.32 -11.19 -13.71
C LEU A 79 -6.80 -10.56 -15.02
N ALA A 80 -5.96 -9.52 -14.91
CA ALA A 80 -5.36 -8.86 -16.09
C ALA A 80 -4.58 -9.83 -16.98
N SER A 81 -3.88 -10.82 -16.39
CA SER A 81 -3.07 -11.79 -17.14
C SER A 81 -3.88 -12.70 -18.08
N SER A 82 -5.19 -12.83 -17.87
CA SER A 82 -6.10 -13.64 -18.67
C SER A 82 -6.94 -12.84 -19.68
N MET A 83 -6.78 -11.50 -19.72
CA MET A 83 -7.60 -10.60 -20.52
C MET A 83 -6.89 -10.17 -21.82
N PRO A 84 -7.63 -9.97 -22.92
CA PRO A 84 -7.08 -9.36 -24.12
C PRO A 84 -6.76 -7.87 -23.88
N ALA A 85 -5.76 -7.35 -24.63
CA ALA A 85 -5.25 -5.98 -24.45
C ALA A 85 -6.36 -4.89 -24.45
N GLN A 86 -7.42 -5.09 -25.25
CA GLN A 86 -8.53 -4.14 -25.38
C GLN A 86 -9.38 -3.99 -24.10
N GLN A 87 -9.34 -4.97 -23.21
CA GLN A 87 -10.11 -4.98 -21.96
C GLN A 87 -9.27 -4.56 -20.74
N LEU A 88 -7.96 -4.37 -20.92
CA LEU A 88 -7.05 -4.02 -19.82
C LEU A 88 -7.19 -2.59 -19.28
N PRO A 89 -7.63 -1.56 -20.00
CA PRO A 89 -7.68 -0.19 -19.48
C PRO A 89 -8.44 -0.05 -18.17
N ASP A 90 -9.58 -0.74 -18.01
CA ASP A 90 -10.39 -0.70 -16.79
C ASP A 90 -9.66 -1.38 -15.63
N VAL A 91 -9.01 -2.53 -15.88
CA VAL A 91 -8.24 -3.25 -14.87
C VAL A 91 -7.02 -2.43 -14.45
N ILE A 92 -6.31 -1.80 -15.39
CA ILE A 92 -5.18 -0.90 -15.09
C ILE A 92 -5.64 0.26 -14.22
N SER A 93 -6.81 0.85 -14.50
CA SER A 93 -7.39 1.93 -13.69
C SER A 93 -7.68 1.46 -12.26
N ASN A 94 -8.20 0.24 -12.10
CA ASN A 94 -8.42 -0.34 -10.77
C ASN A 94 -7.10 -0.61 -10.03
N LEU A 95 -6.09 -1.18 -10.70
CA LEU A 95 -4.76 -1.38 -10.12
C LEU A 95 -4.13 -0.06 -9.65
N GLN A 96 -4.27 1.00 -10.45
CA GLN A 96 -3.81 2.35 -10.06
C GLN A 96 -4.55 2.89 -8.83
N ARG A 97 -5.86 2.60 -8.69
CA ARG A 97 -6.64 2.96 -7.51
C ARG A 97 -6.11 2.25 -6.26
N ILE A 98 -5.87 0.93 -6.34
CA ILE A 98 -5.33 0.13 -5.22
C ILE A 98 -3.93 0.64 -4.84
N ARG A 99 -3.07 0.91 -5.83
CA ARG A 99 -1.74 1.47 -5.59
C ARG A 99 -1.80 2.81 -4.86
N ARG A 100 -2.71 3.72 -5.24
CA ARG A 100 -2.90 5.00 -4.52
C ARG A 100 -3.37 4.75 -3.08
N ALA A 101 -4.29 3.82 -2.85
CA ALA A 101 -4.71 3.48 -1.50
C ALA A 101 -3.53 2.96 -0.64
N ALA A 102 -2.63 2.16 -1.23
CA ALA A 102 -1.41 1.72 -0.56
C ALA A 102 -0.44 2.89 -0.29
N GLU A 103 -0.28 3.82 -1.24
CA GLU A 103 0.55 5.02 -1.09
C GLU A 103 0.04 5.93 0.04
N ASP A 104 -1.26 6.15 0.11
CA ASP A 104 -1.92 7.04 1.08
C ASP A 104 -2.05 6.40 2.48
N SER A 105 -1.86 5.08 2.59
CA SER A 105 -1.97 4.38 3.88
C SER A 105 -0.95 4.90 4.89
N GLN A 106 -1.43 5.28 6.08
CA GLN A 106 -0.57 5.65 7.20
C GLN A 106 -0.01 4.39 7.85
N ILE A 107 1.30 4.29 7.95
CA ILE A 107 1.98 3.13 8.51
C ILE A 107 3.00 3.54 9.58
N PRO A 108 3.26 2.71 10.58
CA PRO A 108 4.38 2.88 11.50
C PRO A 108 5.73 2.79 10.76
N ALA A 109 6.74 3.46 11.31
CA ALA A 109 8.08 3.52 10.71
C ALA A 109 8.71 2.14 10.45
N CYS A 110 8.42 1.15 11.31
CA CYS A 110 8.92 -0.22 11.16
C CYS A 110 8.44 -0.93 9.89
N LEU A 111 7.33 -0.50 9.29
CA LEU A 111 6.79 -1.05 8.05
C LEU A 111 7.25 -0.29 6.78
N GLY A 112 8.14 0.69 6.91
CA GLY A 112 8.60 1.51 5.79
C GLY A 112 9.22 0.69 4.66
N GLY A 113 10.06 -0.29 4.98
CA GLY A 113 10.64 -1.23 4.01
C GLY A 113 9.58 -2.05 3.30
N LEU A 114 8.64 -2.61 4.05
CA LEU A 114 7.54 -3.40 3.51
C LEU A 114 6.69 -2.59 2.52
N LYS A 115 6.29 -1.38 2.89
CA LYS A 115 5.54 -0.47 2.00
C LYS A 115 6.33 -0.11 0.74
N THR A 116 7.64 0.06 0.85
CA THR A 116 8.50 0.37 -0.30
C THR A 116 8.45 -0.76 -1.33
N HIS A 117 8.65 -2.01 -0.92
CA HIS A 117 8.58 -3.16 -1.82
C HIS A 117 7.18 -3.34 -2.41
N GLN A 118 6.13 -3.14 -1.61
CA GLN A 118 4.74 -3.16 -2.09
C GLN A 118 4.52 -2.16 -3.22
N LEU A 119 4.87 -0.90 -3.02
CA LEU A 119 4.67 0.14 -4.03
C LEU A 119 5.54 -0.08 -5.28
N ASN A 120 6.77 -0.58 -5.12
CA ASN A 120 7.64 -0.92 -6.24
C ASN A 120 7.04 -2.03 -7.09
N HIS A 121 6.57 -3.13 -6.47
CA HIS A 121 5.88 -4.21 -7.16
C HIS A 121 4.67 -3.69 -7.94
N MET A 122 3.78 -2.94 -7.28
CA MET A 122 2.59 -2.38 -7.91
C MET A 122 2.91 -1.47 -9.09
N ASN A 123 3.92 -0.59 -8.95
CA ASN A 123 4.35 0.31 -10.02
C ASN A 123 4.94 -0.43 -11.22
N LEU A 124 5.75 -1.46 -10.97
CA LEU A 124 6.35 -2.29 -12.03
C LEU A 124 5.28 -3.06 -12.80
N MET A 125 4.35 -3.69 -12.10
CA MET A 125 3.25 -4.42 -12.72
C MET A 125 2.36 -3.53 -13.58
N ILE A 126 1.93 -2.37 -13.05
CA ILE A 126 1.11 -1.40 -13.81
C ILE A 126 1.84 -0.92 -15.05
N ARG A 127 3.13 -0.56 -14.95
CA ARG A 127 3.93 -0.14 -16.11
C ARG A 127 4.04 -1.22 -17.16
N THR A 128 4.24 -2.47 -16.75
CA THR A 128 4.33 -3.62 -17.67
C THR A 128 3.01 -3.85 -18.42
N LEU A 129 1.86 -3.73 -17.73
CA LEU A 129 0.55 -3.84 -18.37
C LEU A 129 0.27 -2.69 -19.34
N ILE A 130 0.67 -1.46 -19.00
CA ILE A 130 0.58 -0.32 -19.92
C ILE A 130 1.47 -0.54 -21.15
N ALA A 131 2.69 -1.02 -20.96
CA ALA A 131 3.60 -1.35 -22.05
C ALA A 131 3.01 -2.45 -22.98
N PHE A 132 2.37 -3.46 -22.39
CA PHE A 132 1.68 -4.51 -23.15
C PHE A 132 0.56 -3.94 -24.03
N VAL A 133 -0.30 -3.07 -23.48
CA VAL A 133 -1.34 -2.38 -24.25
C VAL A 133 -0.73 -1.51 -25.35
N GLY A 134 0.44 -0.93 -25.10
CA GLY A 134 1.21 -0.12 -26.06
C GLY A 134 1.95 -0.92 -27.12
N GLY A 135 1.91 -2.26 -27.08
CA GLY A 135 2.57 -3.12 -28.06
C GLY A 135 4.08 -3.29 -27.85
N ALA A 136 4.54 -3.19 -26.60
CA ALA A 136 5.95 -3.45 -26.25
C ALA A 136 6.39 -4.86 -26.65
N SER A 137 7.71 -5.03 -26.84
CA SER A 137 8.30 -6.32 -27.20
C SER A 137 8.15 -7.34 -26.07
N GLN A 138 8.15 -8.63 -26.43
CA GLN A 138 8.08 -9.71 -25.45
C GLN A 138 9.25 -9.67 -24.46
N GLU A 139 10.43 -9.23 -24.90
CA GLU A 139 11.60 -9.08 -24.05
C GLU A 139 11.37 -8.01 -22.96
N GLU A 140 10.86 -6.84 -23.33
CA GLU A 140 10.52 -5.76 -22.38
C GLU A 140 9.46 -6.20 -21.38
N LEU A 141 8.44 -6.92 -21.84
CA LEU A 141 7.38 -7.44 -20.99
C LEU A 141 7.91 -8.47 -19.99
N ASN A 142 8.75 -9.40 -20.44
CA ASN A 142 9.37 -10.40 -19.57
C ASN A 142 10.27 -9.73 -18.51
N ALA A 143 11.09 -8.76 -18.91
CA ALA A 143 11.92 -8.01 -17.97
C ALA A 143 11.08 -7.23 -16.94
N GLY A 144 9.96 -6.63 -17.37
CA GLY A 144 9.03 -5.93 -16.47
C GLY A 144 8.40 -6.87 -15.45
N LEU A 145 7.93 -8.04 -15.89
CA LEU A 145 7.34 -9.06 -15.02
C LEU A 145 8.36 -9.64 -14.03
N GLU A 146 9.59 -9.91 -14.48
CA GLU A 146 10.67 -10.40 -13.62
C GLU A 146 11.01 -9.39 -12.51
N ASN A 147 11.15 -8.12 -12.86
CA ASN A 147 11.39 -7.06 -11.89
C ASN A 147 10.23 -6.91 -10.90
N ALA A 148 8.99 -7.00 -11.38
CA ALA A 148 7.81 -6.96 -10.49
C ALA A 148 7.81 -8.15 -9.52
N ARG A 149 8.11 -9.35 -10.00
CA ARG A 149 8.22 -10.57 -9.16
C ARG A 149 9.31 -10.42 -8.10
N LYS A 150 10.47 -9.89 -8.46
CA LYS A 150 11.56 -9.65 -7.51
C LYS A 150 11.12 -8.75 -6.34
N GLU A 151 10.41 -7.67 -6.62
CA GLU A 151 9.91 -6.78 -5.55
C GLU A 151 8.84 -7.48 -4.70
N HIS A 152 7.99 -8.32 -5.28
CA HIS A 152 7.04 -9.15 -4.53
C HIS A 152 7.73 -10.15 -3.61
N ASP A 153 8.82 -10.78 -4.07
CA ASP A 153 9.62 -11.71 -3.26
C ASP A 153 10.30 -10.95 -2.09
N LEU A 154 10.84 -9.75 -2.35
CA LEU A 154 11.41 -8.89 -1.30
C LEU A 154 10.35 -8.46 -0.27
N TYR A 155 9.12 -8.14 -0.72
CA TYR A 155 7.99 -7.89 0.16
C TYR A 155 7.69 -9.08 1.07
N SER A 156 7.64 -10.29 0.50
CA SER A 156 7.38 -11.52 1.25
C SER A 156 8.49 -11.82 2.26
N LEU A 157 9.76 -11.65 1.89
CA LEU A 157 10.90 -11.81 2.78
C LEU A 157 10.88 -10.79 3.92
N GLU A 158 10.47 -9.55 3.65
CA GLU A 158 10.36 -8.52 4.68
C GLU A 158 9.25 -8.84 5.70
N ILE A 159 8.11 -9.40 5.27
CA ILE A 159 7.09 -9.92 6.20
C ILE A 159 7.69 -10.99 7.10
N VAL A 160 8.38 -11.98 6.53
CA VAL A 160 9.02 -13.06 7.27
C VAL A 160 10.00 -12.52 8.31
N ARG A 161 10.83 -11.54 7.91
CA ARG A 161 11.78 -10.86 8.79
C ARG A 161 11.07 -10.13 9.94
N LEU A 162 10.03 -9.35 9.62
CA LEU A 162 9.27 -8.57 10.60
C LEU A 162 8.56 -9.47 11.63
N LEU A 163 7.99 -10.57 11.18
CA LEU A 163 7.26 -11.51 12.04
C LEU A 163 8.18 -12.50 12.77
N GLY A 164 9.51 -12.43 12.56
CA GLY A 164 10.47 -13.32 13.17
C GLY A 164 10.30 -14.79 12.76
N ILE A 165 9.72 -15.05 11.58
CA ILE A 165 9.50 -16.41 11.07
C ILE A 165 10.84 -16.95 10.55
N THR A 166 11.30 -18.07 11.14
CA THR A 166 12.50 -18.76 10.65
C THR A 166 12.10 -19.72 9.54
N LEU A 167 12.57 -19.46 8.31
CA LEU A 167 12.40 -20.38 7.20
C LEU A 167 13.31 -21.61 7.41
N ALA A 168 12.71 -22.79 7.48
CA ALA A 168 13.50 -24.02 7.49
C ALA A 168 14.23 -24.19 6.14
N PRO A 169 15.51 -24.58 6.12
CA PRO A 169 16.20 -24.85 4.87
C PRO A 169 15.50 -26.00 4.13
N ILE A 170 15.24 -25.79 2.84
CA ILE A 170 14.72 -26.85 1.97
C ILE A 170 15.83 -27.87 1.82
N THR A 171 15.76 -28.97 2.58
CA THR A 171 16.63 -30.11 2.36
C THR A 171 16.21 -30.76 1.04
N ALA A 172 17.07 -30.60 0.01
CA ALA A 172 16.88 -31.33 -1.24
C ALA A 172 16.89 -32.82 -0.92
N THR A 173 15.76 -33.49 -1.08
CA THR A 173 15.71 -34.94 -0.99
C THR A 173 16.59 -35.49 -2.13
N PRO A 174 17.66 -36.28 -1.82
CA PRO A 174 18.46 -36.87 -2.89
C PRO A 174 17.58 -37.75 -3.77
N PRO A 175 17.81 -37.77 -5.10
CA PRO A 175 17.06 -38.62 -6.00
C PRO A 175 17.19 -40.07 -5.54
N ALA A 176 16.05 -40.77 -5.44
CA ALA A 176 16.03 -42.18 -5.11
C ALA A 176 16.86 -42.97 -6.13
N PRO A 177 17.63 -43.98 -5.70
CA PRO A 177 18.48 -44.79 -6.57
C PRO A 177 17.68 -45.63 -7.59
#